data_2c1f0d2612c00e1eec0ca3c19a4d09ef
#
_entry.id   2c1f0d2612c00e1eec0ca3c19a4d09ef
#
_cell.length_a   1.000
_cell.length_b   1.000
_cell.length_c   1.000
_cell.angle_alpha   90.00
_cell.angle_beta   90.00
_cell.angle_gamma   90.00
#
_symmetry.space_group_name_H-M   'P 1'
#
loop_
_entity.id
_entity.type
_entity.pdbx_description
1 polymer ?
#
loop_
_entity_poly.entity_id
_entity_poly.type
_entity_poly.pdbx_seq_one_letter_code
_entity_poly.pdbx_strand_id
1 'polypeptide(L)'
;LAKKLHLDHYIKGDIKHKRINEKDYIAHPKKDGYRSIHLIYKYHSDKKGRIDFNGLLIEVQIRSKLQHIWATAVETVDFFTRQAIKSNQGQEEWADFFRLVSYAFAQFEECPTIPETPKDEEELYKIIKQKEMKLEVRAKMGRWAKSLKLFDNLKNKKNLHFFLLELDTIQEKLTISAYSKRQENKAISDYAAAEKKIYGKREYDVVLVGADTVKDLKKAYPNYFLDTREFLINLNKILKKY
;
A
#
# COMPACT_ATOMS: atom_id res chain seq x y z
N LEU A 1 17.14 16.12 -3.22
CA LEU A 1 17.82 15.58 -4.41
C LEU A 1 16.82 15.00 -5.42
N ALA A 2 15.93 14.05 -5.04
CA ALA A 2 14.98 13.38 -5.95
C ALA A 2 14.05 14.37 -6.67
N LYS A 3 13.48 15.36 -5.96
CA LYS A 3 12.68 16.44 -6.56
C LYS A 3 13.45 17.22 -7.62
N LYS A 4 14.72 17.58 -7.34
CA LYS A 4 15.57 18.29 -8.29
C LYS A 4 15.83 17.45 -9.53
N LEU A 5 16.20 16.17 -9.37
CA LEU A 5 16.42 15.25 -10.48
C LEU A 5 15.17 15.07 -11.34
N HIS A 6 14.00 14.94 -10.72
CA HIS A 6 12.74 14.85 -11.43
C HIS A 6 12.45 16.12 -12.23
N LEU A 7 12.57 17.30 -11.61
CA LEU A 7 12.35 18.59 -12.27
C LEU A 7 13.35 18.81 -13.41
N ASP A 8 14.64 18.48 -13.20
CA ASP A 8 15.66 18.57 -14.24
C ASP A 8 15.34 17.67 -15.43
N HIS A 9 14.86 16.45 -15.18
CA HIS A 9 14.42 15.52 -16.23
C HIS A 9 13.24 16.07 -17.02
N TYR A 10 12.23 16.61 -16.32
CA TYR A 10 11.05 17.22 -16.94
C TYR A 10 11.36 18.52 -17.68
N ILE A 11 12.34 19.31 -17.24
CA ILE A 11 12.74 20.56 -17.88
C ILE A 11 13.58 20.26 -19.14
N LYS A 12 14.47 19.24 -19.06
CA LYS A 12 15.36 18.86 -20.17
C LYS A 12 14.67 18.01 -21.26
N GLY A 13 13.67 17.22 -20.85
CA GLY A 13 12.87 16.46 -21.79
C GLY A 13 11.69 17.31 -22.23
N ASP A 14 11.51 17.63 -23.46
CA ASP A 14 10.43 18.39 -24.14
C ASP A 14 9.01 18.01 -23.66
N ILE A 15 8.81 18.05 -22.32
CA ILE A 15 7.58 17.63 -21.66
C ILE A 15 6.68 18.84 -21.51
N LYS A 16 5.63 18.88 -22.31
CA LYS A 16 4.64 19.96 -22.38
C LYS A 16 3.63 19.93 -21.21
N HIS A 17 3.83 19.09 -20.20
CA HIS A 17 2.93 19.00 -19.06
C HIS A 17 3.08 20.24 -18.17
N LYS A 18 2.01 21.00 -17.99
CA LYS A 18 2.01 22.17 -17.14
C LYS A 18 1.90 21.73 -15.67
N ARG A 19 2.91 22.08 -14.84
CA ARG A 19 2.79 21.92 -13.39
C ARG A 19 1.76 22.93 -12.85
N ILE A 20 0.77 22.42 -12.09
CA ILE A 20 -0.32 23.22 -11.53
C ILE A 20 -0.09 23.46 -10.05
N ASN A 21 0.34 22.43 -9.29
CA ASN A 21 0.44 22.50 -7.85
C ASN A 21 1.60 21.65 -7.33
N GLU A 22 2.04 21.96 -6.12
CA GLU A 22 3.03 21.22 -5.35
C GLU A 22 2.62 21.19 -3.88
N LYS A 23 2.76 20.02 -3.25
CA LYS A 23 2.59 19.83 -1.80
C LYS A 23 3.81 19.09 -1.26
N ASP A 24 4.53 19.72 -0.34
CA ASP A 24 5.70 19.13 0.30
C ASP A 24 5.36 18.63 1.71
N TYR A 25 4.92 17.38 1.80
CA TYR A 25 4.64 16.70 3.07
C TYR A 25 5.89 16.12 3.72
N ILE A 26 7.10 16.33 3.16
CA ILE A 26 8.36 16.02 3.83
C ILE A 26 8.76 17.20 4.72
N ALA A 27 8.72 18.41 4.17
CA ALA A 27 8.98 19.63 4.93
C ALA A 27 7.85 19.94 5.94
N HIS A 28 6.60 19.62 5.58
CA HIS A 28 5.41 19.85 6.39
C HIS A 28 4.60 18.55 6.52
N PRO A 29 5.06 17.59 7.37
CA PRO A 29 4.45 16.27 7.48
C PRO A 29 3.01 16.36 7.95
N LYS A 30 2.17 15.45 7.45
CA LYS A 30 0.78 15.34 7.91
C LYS A 30 0.74 14.81 9.35
N LYS A 31 -0.32 15.12 10.07
CA LYS A 31 -0.51 14.67 11.47
C LYS A 31 -0.57 13.15 11.61
N ASP A 32 -1.01 12.43 10.57
CA ASP A 32 -1.05 10.97 10.52
C ASP A 32 0.32 10.32 10.26
N GLY A 33 1.34 11.12 9.97
CA GLY A 33 2.70 10.62 9.68
C GLY A 33 3.01 10.49 8.19
N TYR A 34 2.06 10.74 7.30
CA TYR A 34 2.29 10.64 5.86
C TYR A 34 3.33 11.65 5.36
N ARG A 35 4.28 11.18 4.53
CA ARG A 35 5.38 11.96 3.96
C ARG A 35 5.54 11.68 2.48
N SER A 36 5.53 12.71 1.66
CA SER A 36 5.77 12.65 0.22
C SER A 36 5.85 14.05 -0.36
N ILE A 37 6.50 14.25 -1.49
CA ILE A 37 6.31 15.44 -2.32
C ILE A 37 5.33 15.09 -3.42
N HIS A 38 4.26 15.86 -3.55
CA HIS A 38 3.26 15.71 -4.60
C HIS A 38 3.41 16.83 -5.62
N LEU A 39 3.64 16.46 -6.87
CA LEU A 39 3.69 17.37 -8.01
C LEU A 39 2.49 17.09 -8.91
N ILE A 40 1.62 18.07 -9.08
CA ILE A 40 0.41 17.90 -9.90
C ILE A 40 0.62 18.61 -11.24
N TYR A 41 0.47 17.82 -12.32
CA TYR A 41 0.59 18.28 -13.68
C TYR A 41 -0.74 18.16 -14.43
N LYS A 42 -0.96 19.07 -15.38
CA LYS A 42 -1.99 18.93 -16.40
C LYS A 42 -1.37 18.24 -17.62
N TYR A 43 -1.89 17.07 -17.99
CA TYR A 43 -1.38 16.29 -19.10
C TYR A 43 -1.53 17.05 -20.42
N HIS A 44 -0.52 16.96 -21.26
CA HIS A 44 -0.55 17.46 -22.63
C HIS A 44 0.26 16.55 -23.56
N SER A 45 -0.26 16.23 -24.74
CA SER A 45 0.42 15.48 -25.77
C SER A 45 -0.09 15.89 -27.16
N ASP A 46 0.82 15.99 -28.11
CA ASP A 46 0.48 16.21 -29.53
C ASP A 46 0.45 14.89 -30.31
N LYS A 47 0.75 13.76 -29.64
CA LYS A 47 0.81 12.43 -30.30
C LYS A 47 -0.60 11.90 -30.55
N LYS A 48 -0.85 11.48 -31.81
CA LYS A 48 -2.10 10.80 -32.21
C LYS A 48 -2.39 9.63 -31.23
N GLY A 49 -3.64 9.49 -30.76
CA GLY A 49 -4.07 8.50 -29.78
C GLY A 49 -3.72 8.84 -28.32
N ARG A 50 -3.11 10.02 -28.06
CA ARG A 50 -2.86 10.52 -26.71
C ARG A 50 -3.48 11.91 -26.46
N ILE A 51 -3.96 12.57 -27.52
CA ILE A 51 -4.59 13.90 -27.47
C ILE A 51 -5.85 13.86 -26.60
N ASP A 52 -6.60 12.76 -26.66
CA ASP A 52 -7.85 12.58 -25.89
C ASP A 52 -7.64 12.61 -24.37
N PHE A 53 -6.41 12.41 -23.91
CA PHE A 53 -6.05 12.50 -22.50
C PHE A 53 -5.62 13.93 -22.07
N ASN A 54 -5.56 14.89 -23.01
CA ASN A 54 -5.16 16.25 -22.71
C ASN A 54 -6.10 16.89 -21.69
N GLY A 55 -5.52 17.52 -20.69
CA GLY A 55 -6.26 18.16 -19.62
C GLY A 55 -6.45 17.31 -18.37
N LEU A 56 -6.20 15.99 -18.43
CA LEU A 56 -6.21 15.15 -17.25
C LEU A 56 -5.14 15.57 -16.25
N LEU A 57 -5.45 15.43 -14.96
CA LEU A 57 -4.49 15.67 -13.90
C LEU A 57 -3.66 14.44 -13.63
N ILE A 58 -2.33 14.62 -13.57
CA ILE A 58 -1.37 13.60 -13.20
C ILE A 58 -0.72 14.03 -11.89
N GLU A 59 -0.76 13.16 -10.89
CA GLU A 59 -0.01 13.34 -9.67
C GLU A 59 1.26 12.49 -9.70
N VAL A 60 2.42 13.13 -9.54
CA VAL A 60 3.71 12.50 -9.37
C VAL A 60 4.07 12.57 -7.89
N GLN A 61 4.21 11.41 -7.25
CA GLN A 61 4.59 11.30 -5.85
C GLN A 61 6.07 10.94 -5.74
N ILE A 62 6.85 11.76 -5.04
CA ILE A 62 8.28 11.55 -4.80
C ILE A 62 8.44 11.20 -3.32
N ARG A 63 8.99 10.03 -3.05
CA ARG A 63 9.23 9.51 -1.70
C ARG A 63 10.65 8.95 -1.58
N SER A 64 11.20 8.98 -0.37
CA SER A 64 12.33 8.13 -0.03
C SER A 64 11.91 6.66 0.05
N LYS A 65 12.89 5.76 0.15
CA LYS A 65 12.60 4.33 0.33
C LYS A 65 11.83 4.08 1.64
N LEU A 66 12.21 4.73 2.76
CA LEU A 66 11.53 4.55 4.04
C LEU A 66 10.10 5.11 4.02
N GLN A 67 9.88 6.26 3.40
CA GLN A 67 8.55 6.84 3.23
C GLN A 67 7.64 5.94 2.39
N HIS A 68 8.19 5.33 1.33
CA HIS A 68 7.44 4.38 0.51
C HIS A 68 7.09 3.11 1.28
N ILE A 69 8.05 2.54 2.00
CA ILE A 69 7.86 1.34 2.84
C ILE A 69 6.79 1.59 3.91
N TRP A 70 6.82 2.75 4.55
CA TRP A 70 5.82 3.13 5.55
C TRP A 70 4.42 3.23 4.92
N ALA A 71 4.27 3.94 3.81
CA ALA A 71 2.99 4.10 3.13
C ALA A 71 2.42 2.75 2.67
N THR A 72 3.27 1.87 2.11
CA THR A 72 2.90 0.50 1.73
C THR A 72 2.40 -0.31 2.92
N ALA A 73 3.03 -0.17 4.09
CA ALA A 73 2.61 -0.87 5.30
C ALA A 73 1.24 -0.37 5.80
N VAL A 74 1.00 0.95 5.79
CA VAL A 74 -0.30 1.55 6.12
C VAL A 74 -1.39 1.02 5.19
N GLU A 75 -1.16 1.06 3.86
CA GLU A 75 -2.12 0.57 2.87
C GLU A 75 -2.42 -0.92 3.05
N THR A 76 -1.41 -1.73 3.41
CA THR A 76 -1.60 -3.16 3.70
C THR A 76 -2.48 -3.37 4.93
N VAL A 77 -2.19 -2.67 6.02
CA VAL A 77 -3.00 -2.77 7.25
C VAL A 77 -4.42 -2.29 6.98
N ASP A 78 -4.59 -1.15 6.32
CA ASP A 78 -5.91 -0.64 5.95
C ASP A 78 -6.71 -1.67 5.13
N PHE A 79 -6.06 -2.30 4.16
CA PHE A 79 -6.67 -3.34 3.34
C PHE A 79 -7.14 -4.55 4.17
N PHE A 80 -6.27 -5.12 5.01
CA PHE A 80 -6.58 -6.31 5.80
C PHE A 80 -7.47 -6.02 7.03
N THR A 81 -7.54 -4.76 7.48
CA THR A 81 -8.30 -4.38 8.67
C THR A 81 -9.55 -3.56 8.37
N ARG A 82 -9.79 -3.15 7.12
CA ARG A 82 -10.91 -2.28 6.68
C ARG A 82 -12.25 -2.57 7.34
N GLN A 83 -12.43 -3.78 7.82
CA GLN A 83 -13.70 -4.23 8.36
C GLN A 83 -13.61 -4.69 9.83
N ALA A 84 -12.44 -5.09 10.31
CA ALA A 84 -12.24 -5.41 11.72
C ALA A 84 -12.24 -4.13 12.59
N ILE A 85 -12.02 -2.96 11.99
CA ILE A 85 -11.83 -1.68 12.69
C ILE A 85 -13.13 -0.84 12.72
N LYS A 86 -14.29 -1.45 12.73
CA LYS A 86 -15.57 -0.71 12.95
C LYS A 86 -15.79 -0.26 14.39
N SER A 87 -14.98 -0.73 15.34
CA SER A 87 -14.81 -0.01 16.60
C SER A 87 -13.74 1.06 16.37
N ASN A 88 -14.09 2.33 16.47
CA ASN A 88 -13.19 3.49 16.31
C ASN A 88 -11.84 3.32 17.05
N GLN A 89 -11.80 2.60 18.15
CA GLN A 89 -10.59 2.35 18.95
C GLN A 89 -9.48 1.61 18.19
N GLY A 90 -9.81 0.59 17.40
CA GLY A 90 -8.78 -0.17 16.66
C GLY A 90 -8.10 0.66 15.57
N GLN A 91 -8.83 1.54 14.88
CA GLN A 91 -8.27 2.46 13.89
C GLN A 91 -7.33 3.48 14.51
N GLU A 92 -7.72 4.07 15.63
CA GLU A 92 -6.91 5.05 16.33
C GLU A 92 -5.58 4.45 16.82
N GLU A 93 -5.60 3.21 17.32
CA GLU A 93 -4.39 2.54 17.78
C GLU A 93 -3.40 2.24 16.65
N TRP A 94 -3.90 1.76 15.49
CA TRP A 94 -3.07 1.56 14.31
C TRP A 94 -2.55 2.88 13.75
N ALA A 95 -3.39 3.90 13.66
CA ALA A 95 -3.00 5.23 13.19
C ALA A 95 -1.91 5.83 14.08
N ASP A 96 -2.06 5.71 15.39
CA ASP A 96 -1.08 6.21 16.35
C ASP A 96 0.24 5.41 16.29
N PHE A 97 0.17 4.08 16.15
CA PHE A 97 1.36 3.25 15.90
C PHE A 97 2.12 3.70 14.64
N PHE A 98 1.43 3.85 13.51
CA PHE A 98 2.08 4.28 12.26
C PHE A 98 2.61 5.71 12.35
N ARG A 99 1.92 6.60 13.04
CA ARG A 99 2.38 7.97 13.29
C ARG A 99 3.72 7.97 14.01
N LEU A 100 3.86 7.17 15.08
CA LEU A 100 5.11 7.05 15.85
C LEU A 100 6.23 6.40 15.04
N VAL A 101 5.93 5.36 14.25
CA VAL A 101 6.92 4.73 13.36
C VAL A 101 7.37 5.70 12.27
N SER A 102 6.47 6.51 11.69
CA SER A 102 6.85 7.56 10.74
C SER A 102 7.79 8.57 11.37
N TYR A 103 7.57 8.92 12.62
CA TYR A 103 8.46 9.81 13.38
C TYR A 103 9.87 9.20 13.51
N ALA A 104 9.96 7.93 13.95
CA ALA A 104 11.24 7.24 14.06
C ALA A 104 11.97 7.15 12.70
N PHE A 105 11.24 6.88 11.62
CA PHE A 105 11.80 6.87 10.27
C PHE A 105 12.29 8.26 9.82
N ALA A 106 11.59 9.33 10.22
CA ALA A 106 12.00 10.69 9.93
C ALA A 106 13.31 11.06 10.64
N GLN A 107 13.52 10.57 11.86
CA GLN A 107 14.80 10.73 12.55
C GLN A 107 15.95 10.05 11.80
N PHE A 108 15.74 8.84 11.25
CA PHE A 108 16.76 8.17 10.41
C PHE A 108 17.09 8.92 9.13
N GLU A 109 16.15 9.71 8.61
CA GLU A 109 16.32 10.49 7.38
C GLU A 109 16.66 11.98 7.66
N GLU A 110 16.83 12.36 8.92
CA GLU A 110 17.06 13.76 9.33
C GLU A 110 16.00 14.72 8.78
N CYS A 111 14.75 14.24 8.69
CA CYS A 111 13.63 15.01 8.19
C CYS A 111 12.86 15.71 9.33
N PRO A 112 12.13 16.79 9.05
CA PRO A 112 11.24 17.43 10.03
C PRO A 112 10.28 16.43 10.68
N THR A 113 10.10 16.54 11.97
CA THR A 113 9.26 15.65 12.78
C THR A 113 7.86 16.22 12.97
N ILE A 114 6.92 15.36 13.37
CA ILE A 114 5.53 15.78 13.63
C ILE A 114 5.50 16.41 15.03
N PRO A 115 4.84 17.55 15.25
CA PRO A 115 4.56 18.05 16.59
C PRO A 115 3.83 17.00 17.45
N GLU A 116 3.98 17.10 18.78
CA GLU A 116 3.27 16.24 19.75
C GLU A 116 3.75 14.77 19.79
N THR A 117 4.96 14.49 19.35
CA THR A 117 5.59 13.18 19.50
C THR A 117 6.70 13.24 20.55
N PRO A 118 6.99 12.12 21.27
CA PRO A 118 8.07 12.08 22.25
C PRO A 118 9.39 12.53 21.63
N LYS A 119 10.06 13.51 22.25
CA LYS A 119 11.36 14.01 21.76
C LYS A 119 12.50 13.08 22.13
N ASP A 120 12.35 12.36 23.24
CA ASP A 120 13.30 11.35 23.70
C ASP A 120 13.18 10.08 22.85
N GLU A 121 14.27 9.66 22.27
CA GLU A 121 14.34 8.51 21.38
C GLU A 121 14.03 7.20 22.12
N GLU A 122 14.51 7.07 23.34
CA GLU A 122 14.28 5.88 24.18
C GLU A 122 12.78 5.74 24.52
N GLU A 123 12.16 6.83 24.94
CA GLU A 123 10.73 6.87 25.24
C GLU A 123 9.90 6.53 23.98
N LEU A 124 10.24 7.13 22.83
CA LEU A 124 9.58 6.86 21.55
C LEU A 124 9.62 5.36 21.21
N TYR A 125 10.79 4.75 21.31
CA TYR A 125 10.95 3.33 20.94
C TYR A 125 10.29 2.38 21.93
N LYS A 126 10.25 2.71 23.22
CA LYS A 126 9.47 1.98 24.21
C LYS A 126 7.98 1.99 23.88
N ILE A 127 7.43 3.15 23.52
CA ILE A 127 6.02 3.28 23.14
C ILE A 127 5.72 2.48 21.88
N ILE A 128 6.57 2.59 20.85
CA ILE A 128 6.43 1.80 19.61
C ILE A 128 6.42 0.30 19.93
N LYS A 129 7.33 -0.16 20.78
CA LYS A 129 7.42 -1.58 21.19
C LYS A 129 6.15 -2.06 21.91
N GLN A 130 5.62 -1.27 22.83
CA GLN A 130 4.37 -1.59 23.53
C GLN A 130 3.18 -1.69 22.57
N LYS A 131 3.07 -0.73 21.64
CA LYS A 131 2.00 -0.74 20.63
C LYS A 131 2.16 -1.90 19.64
N GLU A 132 3.38 -2.20 19.22
CA GLU A 132 3.68 -3.36 18.36
C GLU A 132 3.21 -4.66 19.00
N MET A 133 3.51 -4.86 20.29
CA MET A 133 3.08 -6.03 21.04
C MET A 133 1.55 -6.09 21.19
N LYS A 134 0.91 -4.98 21.54
CA LYS A 134 -0.54 -4.89 21.71
C LYS A 134 -1.29 -5.17 20.41
N LEU A 135 -0.82 -4.63 19.29
CA LEU A 135 -1.43 -4.78 17.98
C LEU A 135 -0.98 -6.06 17.26
N GLU A 136 0.01 -6.80 17.78
CA GLU A 136 0.60 -8.00 17.16
C GLU A 136 1.10 -7.73 15.74
N VAL A 137 1.70 -6.54 15.49
CA VAL A 137 2.03 -6.04 14.15
C VAL A 137 2.84 -7.02 13.34
N ARG A 138 3.97 -7.54 13.92
CA ARG A 138 4.85 -8.48 13.22
C ARG A 138 4.17 -9.81 12.92
N ALA A 139 3.35 -10.30 13.84
CA ALA A 139 2.63 -11.56 13.66
C ALA A 139 1.58 -11.43 12.55
N LYS A 140 0.75 -10.38 12.59
CA LYS A 140 -0.28 -10.10 11.58
C LYS A 140 0.31 -9.86 10.20
N MET A 141 1.23 -8.89 10.08
CA MET A 141 1.87 -8.59 8.79
C MET A 141 2.69 -9.78 8.25
N GLY A 142 3.27 -10.60 9.13
CA GLY A 142 3.94 -11.84 8.74
C GLY A 142 2.99 -12.89 8.17
N ARG A 143 1.77 -13.03 8.73
CA ARG A 143 0.72 -13.90 8.18
C ARG A 143 0.26 -13.41 6.81
N TRP A 144 0.01 -12.12 6.65
CA TRP A 144 -0.38 -11.52 5.37
C TRP A 144 0.70 -11.71 4.30
N ALA A 145 1.96 -11.47 4.64
CA ALA A 145 3.08 -11.69 3.73
C ALA A 145 3.22 -13.17 3.30
N LYS A 146 2.90 -14.13 4.19
CA LYS A 146 2.89 -15.57 3.85
C LYS A 146 1.75 -15.90 2.88
N SER A 147 0.55 -15.35 3.10
CA SER A 147 -0.59 -15.54 2.20
C SER A 147 -0.26 -15.05 0.78
N LEU A 148 0.48 -13.94 0.67
CA LEU A 148 0.93 -13.40 -0.62
C LEU A 148 2.01 -14.25 -1.31
N LYS A 149 2.85 -14.98 -0.55
CA LYS A 149 3.85 -15.90 -1.13
C LYS A 149 3.22 -17.12 -1.82
N LEU A 150 2.06 -17.57 -1.37
CA LEU A 150 1.34 -18.67 -2.04
C LEU A 150 1.02 -18.32 -3.50
N PHE A 151 0.91 -17.04 -3.80
CA PHE A 151 0.69 -16.52 -5.16
C PHE A 151 1.92 -16.70 -6.07
N ASP A 152 3.12 -16.67 -5.51
CA ASP A 152 4.34 -16.86 -6.31
C ASP A 152 4.41 -18.27 -6.90
N ASN A 153 3.76 -19.25 -6.27
CA ASN A 153 3.64 -20.59 -6.79
C ASN A 153 2.75 -20.69 -8.05
N LEU A 154 1.87 -19.72 -8.27
CA LEU A 154 1.03 -19.63 -9.46
C LEU A 154 1.75 -19.02 -10.67
N LYS A 155 2.88 -18.31 -10.47
CA LYS A 155 3.66 -17.66 -11.55
C LYS A 155 4.14 -18.67 -12.60
N ASN A 156 4.39 -19.90 -12.20
CA ASN A 156 4.90 -20.96 -13.07
C ASN A 156 3.80 -21.78 -13.78
N LYS A 157 2.53 -21.55 -13.43
CA LYS A 157 1.41 -22.21 -14.11
C LYS A 157 1.05 -21.44 -15.39
N LYS A 158 1.14 -22.13 -16.51
CA LYS A 158 0.76 -21.59 -17.82
C LYS A 158 -0.76 -21.68 -18.02
N ASN A 159 -1.30 -20.81 -18.87
CA ASN A 159 -2.72 -20.81 -19.28
C ASN A 159 -3.74 -20.43 -18.18
N LEU A 160 -3.33 -19.73 -17.13
CA LEU A 160 -4.24 -19.09 -16.19
C LEU A 160 -4.76 -17.78 -16.78
N HIS A 161 -6.07 -17.52 -16.60
CA HIS A 161 -6.71 -16.33 -17.17
C HIS A 161 -7.70 -15.65 -16.22
N PHE A 162 -8.25 -16.39 -15.27
CA PHE A 162 -9.13 -15.83 -14.24
C PHE A 162 -8.60 -16.17 -12.86
N PHE A 163 -8.75 -15.21 -11.93
CA PHE A 163 -8.33 -15.32 -10.56
C PHE A 163 -9.47 -14.85 -9.65
N LEU A 164 -9.95 -15.75 -8.81
CA LEU A 164 -10.89 -15.44 -7.74
C LEU A 164 -10.10 -15.17 -6.47
N LEU A 165 -10.21 -13.95 -5.95
CA LEU A 165 -9.60 -13.53 -4.72
C LEU A 165 -10.68 -13.41 -3.65
N GLU A 166 -10.50 -14.13 -2.54
CA GLU A 166 -11.42 -14.14 -1.39
C GLU A 166 -10.64 -13.67 -0.16
N LEU A 167 -10.97 -12.52 0.38
CA LEU A 167 -10.39 -11.94 1.59
C LEU A 167 -11.32 -12.20 2.78
N ASP A 168 -10.79 -12.85 3.81
CA ASP A 168 -11.38 -12.98 5.12
C ASP A 168 -10.57 -12.12 6.11
N THR A 169 -11.14 -10.98 6.52
CA THR A 169 -10.45 -10.06 7.42
C THR A 169 -10.49 -10.52 8.89
N ILE A 170 -11.44 -11.40 9.27
CA ILE A 170 -11.49 -11.99 10.61
C ILE A 170 -10.33 -12.98 10.79
N GLN A 171 -10.16 -13.88 9.80
CA GLN A 171 -9.06 -14.85 9.80
C GLN A 171 -7.75 -14.26 9.26
N GLU A 172 -7.77 -13.01 8.80
CA GLU A 172 -6.62 -12.33 8.18
C GLU A 172 -6.03 -13.17 7.02
N LYS A 173 -6.90 -13.76 6.20
CA LYS A 173 -6.52 -14.73 5.17
C LYS A 173 -7.00 -14.26 3.79
N LEU A 174 -6.08 -14.28 2.83
CA LEU A 174 -6.40 -14.15 1.40
C LEU A 174 -6.31 -15.54 0.75
N THR A 175 -7.42 -16.00 0.18
CA THR A 175 -7.48 -17.22 -0.62
C THR A 175 -7.53 -16.85 -2.10
N ILE A 176 -6.82 -17.59 -2.95
CA ILE A 176 -6.75 -17.32 -4.37
C ILE A 176 -6.97 -18.60 -5.14
N SER A 177 -8.03 -18.62 -5.93
CA SER A 177 -8.34 -19.69 -6.87
C SER A 177 -8.05 -19.20 -8.29
N ALA A 178 -7.38 -20.03 -9.08
CA ALA A 178 -6.97 -19.66 -10.44
C ALA A 178 -7.56 -20.63 -11.47
N TYR A 179 -8.03 -20.09 -12.58
CA TYR A 179 -8.75 -20.82 -13.63
C TYR A 179 -8.15 -20.53 -14.99
N SER A 180 -8.18 -21.54 -15.86
CA SER A 180 -7.83 -21.38 -17.26
C SER A 180 -8.97 -20.69 -18.03
N LYS A 181 -8.69 -20.20 -19.24
CA LYS A 181 -9.71 -19.60 -20.12
C LYS A 181 -10.89 -20.55 -20.39
N ARG A 182 -10.65 -21.87 -20.46
CA ARG A 182 -11.70 -22.87 -20.65
C ARG A 182 -12.60 -23.04 -19.43
N GLN A 183 -12.20 -22.58 -18.27
CA GLN A 183 -12.93 -22.67 -17.00
C GLN A 183 -13.65 -21.37 -16.63
N GLU A 184 -13.89 -20.48 -17.60
CA GLU A 184 -14.58 -19.20 -17.37
C GLU A 184 -15.91 -19.35 -16.67
N ASN A 185 -16.80 -20.25 -17.16
CA ASN A 185 -18.10 -20.50 -16.55
C ASN A 185 -17.97 -21.01 -15.11
N LYS A 186 -16.95 -21.83 -14.82
CA LYS A 186 -16.67 -22.28 -13.46
C LYS A 186 -16.20 -21.12 -12.57
N ALA A 187 -15.31 -20.27 -13.06
CA ALA A 187 -14.83 -19.11 -12.33
C ALA A 187 -15.98 -18.15 -11.96
N ILE A 188 -16.90 -17.90 -12.91
CA ILE A 188 -18.11 -17.07 -12.69
C ILE A 188 -19.05 -17.73 -11.66
N SER A 189 -19.26 -19.03 -11.76
CA SER A 189 -20.11 -19.77 -10.83
C SER A 189 -19.54 -19.77 -9.41
N ASP A 190 -18.23 -19.99 -9.27
CA ASP A 190 -17.55 -19.99 -7.97
C ASP A 190 -17.55 -18.58 -7.36
N TYR A 191 -17.37 -17.53 -8.19
CA TYR A 191 -17.49 -16.13 -7.77
C TYR A 191 -18.91 -15.83 -7.24
N ALA A 192 -19.96 -16.19 -8.00
CA ALA A 192 -21.34 -15.97 -7.58
C ALA A 192 -21.68 -16.72 -6.28
N ALA A 193 -21.16 -17.93 -6.12
CA ALA A 193 -21.31 -18.70 -4.88
C ALA A 193 -20.61 -18.03 -3.69
N ALA A 194 -19.41 -17.52 -3.91
CA ALA A 194 -18.64 -16.77 -2.91
C ALA A 194 -19.37 -15.46 -2.52
N GLU A 195 -19.82 -14.66 -3.49
CA GLU A 195 -20.60 -13.44 -3.22
C GLU A 195 -21.86 -13.73 -2.39
N LYS A 196 -22.62 -14.77 -2.77
CA LYS A 196 -23.81 -15.17 -2.03
C LYS A 196 -23.49 -15.57 -0.58
N LYS A 197 -22.38 -16.26 -0.36
CA LYS A 197 -21.92 -16.70 0.98
C LYS A 197 -21.56 -15.52 1.87
N ILE A 198 -21.01 -14.44 1.29
CA ILE A 198 -20.55 -13.27 2.02
C ILE A 198 -21.57 -12.13 2.03
N TYR A 199 -22.71 -12.28 1.36
CA TYR A 199 -23.74 -11.24 1.28
C TYR A 199 -24.11 -10.70 2.67
N GLY A 200 -24.02 -9.38 2.84
CA GLY A 200 -24.27 -8.69 4.11
C GLY A 200 -23.13 -8.81 5.13
N LYS A 201 -22.07 -9.56 4.85
CA LYS A 201 -20.90 -9.70 5.73
C LYS A 201 -19.80 -8.75 5.25
N ARG A 202 -19.55 -7.73 6.03
CA ARG A 202 -18.56 -6.68 5.68
C ARG A 202 -17.11 -7.11 5.96
N GLU A 203 -16.91 -8.20 6.66
CA GLU A 203 -15.61 -8.79 7.02
C GLU A 203 -15.00 -9.62 5.89
N TYR A 204 -15.73 -9.77 4.80
CA TYR A 204 -15.30 -10.54 3.64
C TYR A 204 -15.33 -9.67 2.39
N ASP A 205 -14.38 -9.90 1.51
CA ASP A 205 -14.37 -9.32 0.17
C ASP A 205 -14.07 -10.41 -0.85
N VAL A 206 -14.70 -10.32 -2.02
CA VAL A 206 -14.49 -11.26 -3.10
C VAL A 206 -14.42 -10.53 -4.43
N VAL A 207 -13.46 -10.87 -5.25
CA VAL A 207 -13.33 -10.30 -6.58
C VAL A 207 -12.86 -11.36 -7.58
N LEU A 208 -13.50 -11.39 -8.76
CA LEU A 208 -13.05 -12.19 -9.90
C LEU A 208 -12.36 -11.28 -10.91
N VAL A 209 -11.13 -11.62 -11.25
CA VAL A 209 -10.28 -10.82 -12.14
C VAL A 209 -9.86 -11.63 -13.34
N GLY A 210 -10.05 -11.08 -14.55
CA GLY A 210 -9.40 -11.55 -15.77
C GLY A 210 -8.00 -10.93 -15.89
N ALA A 211 -6.97 -11.75 -16.04
CA ALA A 211 -5.61 -11.30 -16.29
C ALA A 211 -4.82 -12.39 -17.03
N ASP A 212 -4.05 -11.99 -18.04
CA ASP A 212 -3.27 -12.94 -18.84
C ASP A 212 -2.07 -13.51 -18.08
N THR A 213 -1.59 -12.77 -17.09
CA THR A 213 -0.47 -13.19 -16.24
C THR A 213 -0.66 -12.77 -14.79
N VAL A 214 -0.01 -13.48 -13.88
CA VAL A 214 0.09 -13.07 -12.46
C VAL A 214 0.73 -11.68 -12.32
N LYS A 215 1.61 -11.30 -13.27
CA LYS A 215 2.24 -9.98 -13.29
C LYS A 215 1.21 -8.88 -13.60
N ASP A 216 0.30 -9.14 -14.53
CA ASP A 216 -0.75 -8.17 -14.89
C ASP A 216 -1.78 -8.05 -13.77
N LEU A 217 -2.12 -9.17 -13.12
CA LEU A 217 -2.95 -9.17 -11.92
C LEU A 217 -2.34 -8.31 -10.79
N LYS A 218 -1.04 -8.45 -10.52
CA LYS A 218 -0.33 -7.64 -9.51
C LYS A 218 -0.32 -6.15 -9.87
N LYS A 219 -0.27 -5.81 -11.15
CA LYS A 219 -0.36 -4.43 -11.61
C LYS A 219 -1.76 -3.84 -11.47
N ALA A 220 -2.79 -4.64 -11.78
CA ALA A 220 -4.18 -4.21 -11.71
C ALA A 220 -4.68 -4.06 -10.28
N TYR A 221 -4.15 -4.89 -9.36
CA TYR A 221 -4.58 -4.94 -7.96
C TYR A 221 -3.38 -4.88 -7.01
N PRO A 222 -2.59 -3.80 -7.03
CA PRO A 222 -1.38 -3.70 -6.23
C PRO A 222 -1.64 -3.87 -4.73
N ASN A 223 -2.78 -3.38 -4.23
CA ASN A 223 -3.13 -3.42 -2.80
C ASN A 223 -3.25 -4.84 -2.23
N TYR A 224 -3.57 -5.85 -3.08
CA TYR A 224 -3.57 -7.25 -2.66
C TYR A 224 -2.17 -7.87 -2.58
N PHE A 225 -1.13 -7.18 -3.09
CA PHE A 225 0.22 -7.74 -3.26
C PHE A 225 1.33 -6.87 -2.66
N LEU A 226 0.98 -5.98 -1.75
CA LEU A 226 1.93 -5.08 -1.10
C LEU A 226 2.95 -5.87 -0.26
N ASP A 227 4.24 -5.64 -0.51
CA ASP A 227 5.32 -6.32 0.21
C ASP A 227 5.72 -5.53 1.46
N THR A 228 5.34 -6.04 2.61
CA THR A 228 5.63 -5.44 3.92
C THR A 228 6.93 -5.91 4.56
N ARG A 229 7.72 -6.78 3.89
CA ARG A 229 8.97 -7.34 4.46
C ARG A 229 9.99 -6.25 4.82
N GLU A 230 10.17 -5.28 3.94
CA GLU A 230 11.09 -4.16 4.18
C GLU A 230 10.64 -3.30 5.37
N PHE A 231 9.32 -3.13 5.56
CA PHE A 231 8.79 -2.44 6.73
C PHE A 231 9.14 -3.20 8.01
N LEU A 232 8.90 -4.51 8.04
CA LEU A 232 9.22 -5.35 9.21
C LEU A 232 10.71 -5.36 9.53
N ILE A 233 11.60 -5.36 8.51
CA ILE A 233 13.05 -5.26 8.69
C ILE A 233 13.40 -3.93 9.37
N ASN A 234 12.85 -2.81 8.91
CA ASN A 234 13.16 -1.49 9.48
C ASN A 234 12.49 -1.27 10.84
N LEU A 235 11.28 -1.79 11.05
CA LEU A 235 10.64 -1.82 12.36
C LEU A 235 11.50 -2.59 13.38
N ASN A 236 12.05 -3.74 12.99
CA ASN A 236 12.94 -4.52 13.85
C ASN A 236 14.22 -3.77 14.25
N LYS A 237 14.73 -2.85 13.42
CA LYS A 237 15.87 -2.00 13.81
C LYS A 237 15.50 -1.07 14.95
N ILE A 238 14.29 -0.50 14.96
CA ILE A 238 13.74 0.31 16.04
C ILE A 238 13.62 -0.55 17.31
N LEU A 239 12.96 -1.72 17.19
CA LEU A 239 12.63 -2.58 18.35
C LEU A 239 13.85 -3.23 19.00
N LYS A 240 14.99 -3.33 18.31
CA LYS A 240 16.24 -3.92 18.82
C LYS A 240 17.17 -2.88 19.47
N LYS A 241 16.88 -1.60 19.29
CA LYS A 241 17.78 -0.54 19.74
C LYS A 241 17.67 -0.31 21.26
N TYR A 242 16.51 -0.71 21.83
CA TYR A 242 16.20 -0.68 23.28
C TYR A 242 15.43 -2.00 23.66
#